data_2cd46a239ed5ee672d4869318ed46476
#
_entry.id   2cd46a239ed5ee672d4869318ed46476
#
_cell.length_a   1.000
_cell.length_b   1.000
_cell.length_c   1.000
_cell.angle_alpha   90.00
_cell.angle_beta   90.00
_cell.angle_gamma   90.00
#
_symmetry.space_group_name_H-M   'P 1'
#
loop_
_entity.id
_entity.type
_entity.pdbx_description
1 polymer ?
#
loop_
_entity_poly.entity_id
_entity_poly.type
_entity_poly.pdbx_seq_one_letter_code
_entity_poly.pdbx_strand_id
1 'polypeptide(L)'
;MAENRKDLSMTRLIRWTAVVWIFALPLTGCESVATGVEDLDLVIAGSRVMDPESGLDEIMNVGVREGRIEVITTDNLEGKTFIEGSGLVLAPGFIDLHEHAQTDEGYRLMVRDGVTTALELEVGTGDVAGWYDQRQEGQVVNYGVSIGHIPVRMAVMGDEGTFLPIGAGGSAIATDQQISEMISMLEQGLAQGAVAMGFGMAYTPGATYEEFGTMLEVAKSANVSSHIHIRGGVEGVRRTIEVAGEVGAPLHVVHANSSSGEAITEFLAVIEEAVSSGQDVSTEVYPYGAGMTEIGSALFDDWENYTDTQFSMHQWVATGERLNRETFGKYRSQGGKVIIHGRSEEATRAGVVHPLTMIASDGFVEEGRAHPRTSGTFSKVLGRYVRDEGSLSLMEALRKMTLMPAQRLERAVPQMENKGRIRVGADADLVLFEADQIMDRSTYEDGTIPSSGVEYVVVNGQVVLRSGDLIEGVKPGRPVRAELN
;
A
#
# COMPACT_ATOMS: atom_id res chain seq x y z
N MET A 1 64.11 -78.01 -12.45
CA MET A 1 63.46 -79.23 -12.82
C MET A 1 62.38 -78.86 -13.82
N ALA A 2 62.65 -78.98 -15.06
CA ALA A 2 62.27 -80.08 -15.95
C ALA A 2 60.80 -80.04 -16.22
N GLU A 3 60.28 -79.97 -17.32
CA GLU A 3 60.53 -80.35 -18.69
C GLU A 3 59.20 -80.26 -19.43
N ASN A 4 59.20 -79.71 -20.52
CA ASN A 4 59.27 -80.28 -21.86
C ASN A 4 57.93 -80.58 -22.57
N ARG A 5 57.92 -80.02 -23.69
CA ARG A 5 57.66 -80.54 -25.06
C ARG A 5 56.31 -80.42 -25.67
N LYS A 6 56.29 -79.66 -26.78
CA LYS A 6 56.04 -80.10 -28.17
C LYS A 6 54.62 -80.63 -28.49
N ASP A 7 54.02 -80.44 -29.55
CA ASP A 7 54.41 -80.13 -30.95
C ASP A 7 53.13 -79.93 -31.82
N LEU A 8 53.31 -79.16 -32.90
CA LEU A 8 52.80 -79.35 -34.26
C LEU A 8 51.27 -79.17 -34.59
N SER A 9 51.04 -78.11 -35.27
CA SER A 9 50.59 -77.95 -36.69
C SER A 9 49.16 -78.21 -37.02
N MET A 10 48.47 -77.30 -37.58
CA MET A 10 48.05 -77.30 -38.98
C MET A 10 47.23 -76.06 -39.35
N THR A 11 47.68 -75.39 -40.37
CA THR A 11 47.02 -74.32 -41.12
C THR A 11 45.66 -74.70 -41.60
N ARG A 12 44.68 -73.82 -41.33
CA ARG A 12 43.53 -73.58 -42.21
C ARG A 12 43.19 -72.06 -42.29
N LEU A 13 43.36 -71.51 -43.46
CA LEU A 13 42.92 -70.24 -43.91
C LEU A 13 41.39 -70.24 -43.88
N ILE A 14 40.78 -69.40 -43.08
CA ILE A 14 39.40 -69.01 -43.22
C ILE A 14 39.33 -67.49 -43.45
N ARG A 15 38.93 -67.10 -44.66
CA ARG A 15 38.63 -65.72 -45.03
C ARG A 15 37.42 -65.30 -44.25
N TRP A 16 37.58 -64.30 -43.34
CA TRP A 16 36.49 -63.57 -42.76
C TRP A 16 36.29 -62.27 -43.52
N THR A 17 35.15 -62.14 -44.19
CA THR A 17 34.60 -60.92 -44.74
C THR A 17 34.10 -60.08 -43.57
N ALA A 18 34.75 -58.94 -43.27
CA ALA A 18 34.29 -57.98 -42.27
C ALA A 18 33.10 -57.20 -42.84
N VAL A 19 31.89 -57.49 -42.32
CA VAL A 19 30.72 -56.65 -42.51
C VAL A 19 30.77 -55.52 -41.49
N VAL A 20 31.11 -54.29 -41.97
CA VAL A 20 31.05 -53.08 -41.17
C VAL A 20 29.58 -52.69 -41.03
N TRP A 21 29.02 -52.90 -39.86
CA TRP A 21 27.73 -52.31 -39.47
C TRP A 21 27.99 -50.85 -39.02
N ILE A 22 27.57 -49.87 -39.84
CA ILE A 22 27.50 -48.47 -39.45
C ILE A 22 26.24 -48.35 -38.61
N PHE A 23 26.38 -48.29 -37.28
CA PHE A 23 25.35 -47.82 -36.40
C PHE A 23 25.21 -46.32 -36.55
N ALA A 24 24.19 -45.87 -37.31
CA ALA A 24 23.68 -44.52 -37.24
C ALA A 24 23.02 -44.35 -35.86
N LEU A 25 23.68 -43.67 -34.92
CA LEU A 25 23.06 -43.14 -33.71
C LEU A 25 22.08 -42.05 -34.15
N PRO A 26 20.80 -42.11 -33.79
CA PRO A 26 19.92 -40.97 -33.93
C PRO A 26 20.45 -39.89 -32.99
N LEU A 27 20.78 -38.72 -33.53
CA LEU A 27 20.88 -37.48 -32.77
C LEU A 27 19.48 -37.19 -32.22
N THR A 28 19.19 -37.68 -31.03
CA THR A 28 18.05 -37.18 -30.26
C THR A 28 18.38 -35.76 -29.91
N GLY A 29 17.79 -34.80 -30.65
CA GLY A 29 17.73 -33.45 -30.24
C GLY A 29 17.22 -33.43 -28.79
N CYS A 30 17.88 -32.70 -27.91
CA CYS A 30 17.32 -32.30 -26.63
C CYS A 30 16.10 -31.44 -26.96
N GLU A 31 14.93 -32.04 -27.11
CA GLU A 31 13.69 -31.32 -26.89
C GLU A 31 13.70 -30.99 -25.41
N SER A 32 13.85 -29.71 -25.09
CA SER A 32 13.53 -29.20 -23.77
C SER A 32 12.08 -29.61 -23.51
N VAL A 33 11.88 -30.54 -22.58
CA VAL A 33 10.55 -30.85 -22.07
C VAL A 33 10.09 -29.56 -21.37
N ALA A 34 9.30 -28.75 -22.07
CA ALA A 34 8.54 -27.70 -21.43
C ALA A 34 7.74 -28.40 -20.31
N THR A 35 8.03 -28.09 -19.06
CA THR A 35 7.21 -28.53 -17.92
C THR A 35 5.84 -27.94 -18.16
N GLY A 36 4.90 -28.78 -18.61
CA GLY A 36 3.62 -28.35 -19.15
C GLY A 36 2.73 -27.74 -18.08
N VAL A 37 2.87 -26.43 -17.86
CA VAL A 37 1.79 -25.60 -17.35
C VAL A 37 1.08 -25.05 -18.59
N GLU A 38 0.07 -25.79 -19.07
CA GLU A 38 -0.75 -25.39 -20.21
C GLU A 38 -1.71 -24.28 -19.78
N ASP A 39 -2.04 -23.35 -20.70
CA ASP A 39 -3.07 -22.30 -20.54
C ASP A 39 -2.79 -21.17 -19.52
N LEU A 40 -1.58 -20.66 -19.42
CA LEU A 40 -1.33 -19.43 -18.66
C LEU A 40 -1.98 -18.21 -19.35
N ASP A 41 -2.64 -17.38 -18.54
CA ASP A 41 -3.27 -16.15 -19.05
C ASP A 41 -2.24 -15.03 -19.29
N LEU A 42 -1.19 -14.97 -18.43
CA LEU A 42 -0.10 -14.02 -18.51
C LEU A 42 1.22 -14.70 -18.15
N VAL A 43 2.25 -14.41 -18.92
CA VAL A 43 3.65 -14.75 -18.63
C VAL A 43 4.46 -13.46 -18.53
N ILE A 44 5.23 -13.33 -17.45
CA ILE A 44 6.23 -12.27 -17.26
C ILE A 44 7.59 -12.98 -17.26
N ALA A 45 8.42 -12.69 -18.27
CA ALA A 45 9.64 -13.44 -18.50
C ALA A 45 10.90 -12.60 -18.24
N GLY A 46 11.92 -13.24 -17.64
CA GLY A 46 13.27 -12.68 -17.49
C GLY A 46 13.39 -11.49 -16.55
N SER A 47 12.42 -11.24 -15.68
CA SER A 47 12.47 -10.14 -14.71
C SER A 47 13.26 -10.51 -13.45
N ARG A 48 13.84 -9.51 -12.78
CA ARG A 48 14.36 -9.67 -11.42
C ARG A 48 13.17 -9.74 -10.46
N VAL A 49 12.80 -10.96 -10.07
CA VAL A 49 11.68 -11.22 -9.15
C VAL A 49 12.15 -10.97 -7.73
N MET A 50 11.47 -10.05 -7.03
CA MET A 50 11.76 -9.72 -5.64
C MET A 50 10.52 -9.95 -4.77
N ASP A 51 10.62 -10.85 -3.79
CA ASP A 51 9.56 -11.12 -2.84
C ASP A 51 10.03 -10.87 -1.40
N PRO A 52 9.42 -9.91 -0.69
CA PRO A 52 9.83 -9.56 0.66
C PRO A 52 9.45 -10.59 1.73
N GLU A 53 8.52 -11.53 1.44
CA GLU A 53 8.14 -12.59 2.38
C GLU A 53 9.20 -13.70 2.44
N SER A 54 9.65 -14.19 1.29
CA SER A 54 10.64 -15.26 1.20
C SER A 54 12.09 -14.75 1.13
N GLY A 55 12.29 -13.47 0.80
CA GLY A 55 13.59 -12.88 0.49
C GLY A 55 14.10 -13.25 -0.91
N LEU A 56 13.25 -13.76 -1.81
CA LEU A 56 13.60 -14.07 -3.19
C LEU A 56 14.11 -12.80 -3.91
N ASP A 57 15.23 -12.90 -4.61
CA ASP A 57 15.84 -11.86 -5.43
C ASP A 57 16.64 -12.51 -6.55
N GLU A 58 15.96 -12.98 -7.59
CA GLU A 58 16.55 -13.75 -8.70
C GLU A 58 15.87 -13.42 -10.04
N ILE A 59 16.59 -13.66 -11.15
CA ILE A 59 16.01 -13.56 -12.51
C ILE A 59 15.15 -14.80 -12.76
N MET A 60 13.84 -14.61 -12.90
CA MET A 60 12.87 -15.69 -13.06
C MET A 60 11.76 -15.35 -14.06
N ASN A 61 10.98 -16.35 -14.41
CA ASN A 61 9.75 -16.26 -15.16
C ASN A 61 8.57 -16.53 -14.22
N VAL A 62 7.52 -15.72 -14.33
CA VAL A 62 6.29 -15.85 -13.54
C VAL A 62 5.12 -16.09 -14.47
N GLY A 63 4.39 -17.19 -14.24
CA GLY A 63 3.17 -17.52 -14.96
C GLY A 63 1.94 -17.29 -14.09
N VAL A 64 0.91 -16.68 -14.69
CA VAL A 64 -0.35 -16.32 -14.03
C VAL A 64 -1.50 -17.04 -14.72
N ARG A 65 -2.42 -17.59 -13.90
CA ARG A 65 -3.68 -18.19 -14.36
C ARG A 65 -4.81 -17.79 -13.42
N GLU A 66 -5.95 -17.39 -14.00
CA GLU A 66 -7.16 -17.02 -13.27
C GLU A 66 -6.92 -15.98 -12.16
N GLY A 67 -6.01 -15.04 -12.42
CA GLY A 67 -5.68 -13.96 -11.50
C GLY A 67 -4.73 -14.32 -10.35
N ARG A 68 -4.14 -15.55 -10.39
CA ARG A 68 -3.19 -16.02 -9.37
C ARG A 68 -1.86 -16.41 -9.99
N ILE A 69 -0.80 -16.27 -9.21
CA ILE A 69 0.53 -16.78 -9.57
C ILE A 69 0.47 -18.30 -9.54
N GLU A 70 0.63 -18.93 -10.71
CA GLU A 70 0.58 -20.38 -10.87
C GLU A 70 1.97 -21.03 -10.81
N VAL A 71 2.98 -20.35 -11.35
CA VAL A 71 4.34 -20.87 -11.43
C VAL A 71 5.38 -19.76 -11.37
N ILE A 72 6.49 -20.04 -10.70
CA ILE A 72 7.70 -19.22 -10.66
C ILE A 72 8.86 -20.16 -10.98
N THR A 73 9.58 -19.90 -12.08
CA THR A 73 10.61 -20.83 -12.59
C THR A 73 11.65 -20.11 -13.42
N THR A 74 12.77 -20.77 -13.65
CA THR A 74 13.79 -20.36 -14.65
C THR A 74 13.51 -20.94 -16.04
N ASP A 75 12.59 -21.91 -16.16
CA ASP A 75 12.21 -22.52 -17.43
C ASP A 75 11.34 -21.57 -18.26
N ASN A 76 11.39 -21.71 -19.58
CA ASN A 76 10.55 -20.94 -20.48
C ASN A 76 9.08 -21.29 -20.28
N LEU A 77 8.23 -20.26 -20.26
CA LEU A 77 6.78 -20.38 -20.15
C LEU A 77 6.11 -19.86 -21.41
N GLU A 78 4.93 -20.40 -21.71
CA GLU A 78 4.04 -19.94 -22.78
C GLU A 78 2.70 -19.52 -22.19
N GLY A 79 2.09 -18.45 -22.72
CA GLY A 79 0.80 -17.94 -22.26
C GLY A 79 0.13 -17.04 -23.28
N LYS A 80 -1.13 -16.68 -23.01
CA LYS A 80 -1.96 -15.85 -23.91
C LYS A 80 -1.43 -14.42 -24.04
N THR A 81 -0.96 -13.88 -22.94
CA THR A 81 -0.33 -12.54 -22.87
C THR A 81 1.11 -12.71 -22.41
N PHE A 82 2.03 -11.97 -23.02
CA PHE A 82 3.44 -12.02 -22.71
C PHE A 82 3.99 -10.63 -22.40
N ILE A 83 4.76 -10.53 -21.30
CA ILE A 83 5.53 -9.34 -20.91
C ILE A 83 7.00 -9.74 -20.90
N GLU A 84 7.81 -9.05 -21.70
CA GLU A 84 9.26 -9.13 -21.61
C GLU A 84 9.72 -8.28 -20.42
N GLY A 85 10.19 -8.93 -19.36
CA GLY A 85 10.58 -8.29 -18.10
C GLY A 85 12.09 -8.10 -17.94
N SER A 86 12.90 -8.42 -18.96
CA SER A 86 14.35 -8.29 -18.87
C SER A 86 14.77 -6.85 -18.55
N GLY A 87 15.59 -6.70 -17.51
CA GLY A 87 16.03 -5.39 -17.01
C GLY A 87 15.05 -4.72 -16.03
N LEU A 88 13.85 -5.27 -15.85
CA LEU A 88 12.86 -4.76 -14.90
C LEU A 88 12.92 -5.53 -13.57
N VAL A 89 12.59 -4.85 -12.49
CA VAL A 89 12.25 -5.47 -11.20
C VAL A 89 10.76 -5.82 -11.23
N LEU A 90 10.43 -7.07 -10.93
CA LEU A 90 9.08 -7.54 -10.66
C LEU A 90 8.90 -7.68 -9.16
N ALA A 91 7.98 -6.91 -8.60
CA ALA A 91 7.64 -6.90 -7.18
C ALA A 91 6.13 -7.12 -6.97
N PRO A 92 5.67 -7.47 -5.75
CA PRO A 92 4.26 -7.37 -5.42
C PRO A 92 3.77 -5.94 -5.65
N GLY A 93 2.54 -5.78 -6.13
CA GLY A 93 1.93 -4.47 -6.29
C GLY A 93 1.80 -3.74 -4.94
N PHE A 94 1.99 -2.43 -4.94
CA PHE A 94 1.99 -1.65 -3.72
C PHE A 94 0.59 -1.59 -3.09
N ILE A 95 0.55 -1.58 -1.76
CA ILE A 95 -0.67 -1.52 -0.96
C ILE A 95 -0.66 -0.22 -0.18
N ASP A 96 -1.62 0.64 -0.45
CA ASP A 96 -1.82 1.90 0.25
C ASP A 96 -2.95 1.75 1.28
N LEU A 97 -2.62 1.89 2.57
CA LEU A 97 -3.59 1.80 3.66
C LEU A 97 -4.30 3.13 3.94
N HIS A 98 -3.84 4.21 3.33
CA HIS A 98 -4.26 5.56 3.67
C HIS A 98 -4.41 6.42 2.41
N GLU A 99 -5.58 6.34 1.79
CA GLU A 99 -5.84 7.00 0.53
C GLU A 99 -7.25 7.60 0.50
N HIS A 100 -7.34 8.92 0.41
CA HIS A 100 -8.61 9.65 0.40
C HIS A 100 -9.16 9.91 -1.02
N ALA A 101 -8.32 9.81 -2.05
CA ALA A 101 -8.72 10.04 -3.45
C ALA A 101 -9.45 8.82 -4.04
N GLN A 102 -10.54 8.39 -3.40
CA GLN A 102 -11.33 7.21 -3.74
C GLN A 102 -12.23 7.45 -4.97
N THR A 103 -11.66 8.02 -6.03
CA THR A 103 -12.31 8.35 -7.30
C THR A 103 -11.57 7.69 -8.47
N ASP A 104 -12.21 7.62 -9.66
CA ASP A 104 -11.55 7.12 -10.88
C ASP A 104 -10.26 7.90 -11.17
N GLU A 105 -10.22 9.21 -10.93
CA GLU A 105 -9.02 10.05 -11.13
C GLU A 105 -7.92 9.65 -10.13
N GLY A 106 -8.25 9.54 -8.84
CA GLY A 106 -7.31 9.13 -7.81
C GLY A 106 -6.71 7.76 -8.07
N TYR A 107 -7.55 6.76 -8.33
CA TYR A 107 -7.09 5.39 -8.63
C TYR A 107 -6.18 5.33 -9.86
N ARG A 108 -6.43 6.16 -10.90
CA ARG A 108 -5.60 6.23 -12.10
C ARG A 108 -4.21 6.83 -11.82
N LEU A 109 -4.12 7.79 -10.90
CA LEU A 109 -2.83 8.34 -10.44
C LEU A 109 -2.05 7.29 -9.65
N MET A 110 -2.71 6.58 -8.74
CA MET A 110 -2.08 5.56 -7.89
C MET A 110 -1.54 4.38 -8.67
N VAL A 111 -2.28 3.88 -9.67
CA VAL A 111 -1.79 2.81 -10.56
C VAL A 111 -0.48 3.21 -11.25
N ARG A 112 -0.35 4.48 -11.67
CA ARG A 112 0.88 4.99 -12.29
C ARG A 112 2.05 5.13 -11.30
N ASP A 113 1.77 5.04 -10.01
CA ASP A 113 2.78 4.95 -8.94
C ASP A 113 3.00 3.50 -8.44
N GLY A 114 2.40 2.50 -9.12
CA GLY A 114 2.57 1.08 -8.84
C GLY A 114 1.59 0.48 -7.83
N VAL A 115 0.59 1.23 -7.39
CA VAL A 115 -0.41 0.76 -6.42
C VAL A 115 -1.39 -0.19 -7.09
N THR A 116 -1.64 -1.33 -6.47
CA THR A 116 -2.64 -2.34 -6.89
C THR A 116 -3.79 -2.49 -5.89
N THR A 117 -3.61 -1.99 -4.66
CA THR A 117 -4.63 -2.01 -3.61
C THR A 117 -4.61 -0.68 -2.87
N ALA A 118 -5.74 0.04 -2.88
CA ALA A 118 -5.91 1.35 -2.28
C ALA A 118 -7.07 1.33 -1.27
N LEU A 119 -6.78 1.70 -0.03
CA LEU A 119 -7.72 1.60 1.08
C LEU A 119 -7.88 2.95 1.79
N GLU A 120 -9.14 3.32 2.09
CA GLU A 120 -9.48 4.48 2.92
C GLU A 120 -9.73 3.99 4.34
N LEU A 121 -8.71 4.04 5.20
CA LEU A 121 -8.81 3.48 6.55
C LEU A 121 -8.82 4.51 7.68
N GLU A 122 -8.45 5.78 7.42
CA GLU A 122 -8.41 6.83 8.45
C GLU A 122 -9.79 7.46 8.68
N VAL A 123 -10.31 8.17 7.68
CA VAL A 123 -11.61 8.85 7.77
C VAL A 123 -12.75 7.86 7.57
N GLY A 124 -12.61 6.98 6.57
CA GLY A 124 -13.59 5.96 6.28
C GLY A 124 -14.92 6.50 5.78
N THR A 125 -15.96 5.73 5.98
CA THR A 125 -17.35 6.08 5.61
C THR A 125 -18.30 5.79 6.75
N GLY A 126 -19.47 6.48 6.76
CA GLY A 126 -20.60 6.16 7.62
C GLY A 126 -21.57 5.16 7.00
N ASP A 127 -21.42 4.83 5.70
CA ASP A 127 -22.27 3.91 4.93
C ASP A 127 -21.38 2.94 4.13
N VAL A 128 -20.95 1.87 4.77
CA VAL A 128 -20.06 0.87 4.18
C VAL A 128 -20.72 0.14 3.01
N ALA A 129 -21.98 -0.25 3.15
CA ALA A 129 -22.71 -0.94 2.09
C ALA A 129 -22.82 -0.05 0.84
N GLY A 130 -23.32 1.18 1.00
CA GLY A 130 -23.45 2.13 -0.11
C GLY A 130 -22.11 2.49 -0.76
N TRP A 131 -21.02 2.57 0.04
CA TRP A 131 -19.69 2.84 -0.48
C TRP A 131 -19.20 1.73 -1.43
N TYR A 132 -19.40 0.45 -1.07
CA TYR A 132 -19.08 -0.68 -1.95
C TYR A 132 -20.04 -0.78 -3.14
N ASP A 133 -21.32 -0.48 -2.94
CA ASP A 133 -22.34 -0.51 -4.01
C ASP A 133 -22.04 0.47 -5.15
N GLN A 134 -21.48 1.64 -4.83
CA GLN A 134 -21.02 2.63 -5.83
C GLN A 134 -19.85 2.13 -6.69
N ARG A 135 -19.19 1.02 -6.31
CA ARG A 135 -18.01 0.46 -6.98
C ARG A 135 -18.26 -0.92 -7.58
N GLN A 136 -19.52 -1.34 -7.73
CA GLN A 136 -19.89 -2.66 -8.25
C GLN A 136 -19.41 -2.92 -9.68
N GLU A 137 -19.19 -1.88 -10.49
CA GLU A 137 -18.64 -2.01 -11.85
C GLU A 137 -17.13 -2.31 -11.86
N GLY A 138 -16.50 -2.45 -10.70
CA GLY A 138 -15.07 -2.63 -10.52
C GLY A 138 -14.29 -1.31 -10.58
N GLN A 139 -13.04 -1.37 -10.16
CA GLN A 139 -12.08 -0.27 -10.22
C GLN A 139 -10.78 -0.74 -10.86
N VAL A 140 -9.90 0.17 -11.19
CA VAL A 140 -8.60 -0.19 -11.77
C VAL A 140 -7.66 -0.83 -10.72
N VAL A 141 -7.86 -0.55 -9.43
CA VAL A 141 -7.17 -1.14 -8.28
C VAL A 141 -8.13 -1.91 -7.39
N ASN A 142 -7.64 -2.80 -6.53
CA ASN A 142 -8.41 -3.34 -5.42
C ASN A 142 -8.72 -2.20 -4.43
N TYR A 143 -9.89 -2.21 -3.82
CA TYR A 143 -10.40 -1.12 -3.02
C TYR A 143 -11.10 -1.61 -1.75
N GLY A 144 -11.04 -0.81 -0.69
CA GLY A 144 -11.68 -1.12 0.58
C GLY A 144 -11.77 0.11 1.47
N VAL A 145 -12.63 0.02 2.49
CA VAL A 145 -12.94 1.17 3.36
C VAL A 145 -13.12 0.72 4.80
N SER A 146 -12.76 1.60 5.75
CA SER A 146 -13.13 1.48 7.15
C SER A 146 -14.53 2.02 7.42
N ILE A 147 -15.16 1.55 8.48
CA ILE A 147 -16.24 2.33 9.12
C ILE A 147 -15.57 3.42 9.95
N GLY A 148 -15.90 4.69 9.67
CA GLY A 148 -15.25 5.84 10.28
C GLY A 148 -15.98 6.40 11.48
N HIS A 149 -15.28 6.60 12.59
CA HIS A 149 -15.80 7.32 13.74
C HIS A 149 -16.20 8.77 13.38
N ILE A 150 -15.40 9.46 12.54
CA ILE A 150 -15.70 10.83 12.10
C ILE A 150 -17.08 10.93 11.43
N PRO A 151 -17.37 10.23 10.31
CA PRO A 151 -18.67 10.35 9.64
C PRO A 151 -19.83 9.81 10.48
N VAL A 152 -19.62 8.79 11.30
CA VAL A 152 -20.62 8.28 12.24
C VAL A 152 -20.95 9.34 13.30
N ARG A 153 -19.93 9.97 13.88
CA ARG A 153 -20.10 11.04 14.86
C ARG A 153 -20.81 12.27 14.26
N MET A 154 -20.43 12.66 13.04
CA MET A 154 -21.11 13.74 12.30
C MET A 154 -22.59 13.41 12.10
N ALA A 155 -22.94 12.21 11.68
CA ALA A 155 -24.32 11.79 11.48
C ALA A 155 -25.15 11.82 12.78
N VAL A 156 -24.61 11.27 13.87
CA VAL A 156 -25.30 11.23 15.19
C VAL A 156 -25.47 12.62 15.80
N MET A 157 -24.53 13.53 15.55
CA MET A 157 -24.56 14.91 16.08
C MET A 157 -25.20 15.93 15.16
N GLY A 158 -25.62 15.53 13.94
CA GLY A 158 -26.24 16.44 12.96
C GLY A 158 -25.23 17.47 12.43
N ASP A 159 -23.97 17.09 12.24
CA ASP A 159 -22.92 17.93 11.64
C ASP A 159 -23.07 17.95 10.11
N GLU A 160 -22.99 19.12 9.50
CA GLU A 160 -23.20 19.32 8.06
C GLU A 160 -21.92 19.20 7.23
N GLY A 161 -20.77 18.88 7.85
CA GLY A 161 -19.52 18.62 7.15
C GLY A 161 -19.65 17.44 6.16
N THR A 162 -18.89 17.48 5.07
CA THR A 162 -18.95 16.44 4.03
C THR A 162 -17.86 15.37 4.16
N PHE A 163 -16.67 15.77 4.56
CA PHE A 163 -15.53 14.88 4.78
C PHE A 163 -15.02 14.96 6.22
N LEU A 164 -14.78 16.18 6.71
CA LEU A 164 -14.43 16.46 8.10
C LEU A 164 -15.52 17.29 8.78
N PRO A 165 -15.66 17.20 10.11
CA PRO A 165 -16.67 17.94 10.84
C PRO A 165 -16.38 19.44 10.85
N ILE A 166 -17.44 20.26 10.74
CA ILE A 166 -17.39 21.71 10.82
C ILE A 166 -18.23 22.27 11.96
N GLY A 167 -18.88 21.42 12.74
CA GLY A 167 -19.84 21.78 13.80
C GLY A 167 -19.74 20.88 15.03
N ALA A 168 -20.89 20.41 15.49
CA ALA A 168 -21.01 19.66 16.73
C ALA A 168 -20.28 18.29 16.67
N GLY A 169 -20.20 17.67 15.51
CA GLY A 169 -19.44 16.43 15.31
C GLY A 169 -17.96 16.58 15.68
N GLY A 170 -17.37 17.76 15.44
CA GLY A 170 -16.01 18.06 15.86
C GLY A 170 -15.91 18.52 17.33
N SER A 171 -16.73 19.47 17.75
CA SER A 171 -16.51 20.29 18.95
C SER A 171 -17.28 19.86 20.19
N ALA A 172 -18.42 19.16 20.07
CA ALA A 172 -19.25 18.84 21.23
C ALA A 172 -18.82 17.52 21.90
N ILE A 173 -19.04 17.41 23.21
CA ILE A 173 -18.91 16.15 23.94
C ILE A 173 -20.19 15.32 23.70
N ALA A 174 -20.03 14.05 23.34
CA ALA A 174 -21.15 13.14 23.13
C ALA A 174 -21.85 12.79 24.44
N THR A 175 -23.16 12.68 24.39
CA THR A 175 -23.97 12.12 25.48
C THR A 175 -23.92 10.59 25.44
N ASP A 176 -24.28 9.91 26.54
CA ASP A 176 -24.35 8.44 26.61
C ASP A 176 -25.25 7.84 25.52
N GLN A 177 -26.36 8.53 25.18
CA GLN A 177 -27.24 8.11 24.10
C GLN A 177 -26.53 8.19 22.74
N GLN A 178 -25.83 9.28 22.45
CA GLN A 178 -25.10 9.46 21.21
C GLN A 178 -23.94 8.44 21.09
N ILE A 179 -23.24 8.15 22.20
CA ILE A 179 -22.24 7.08 22.24
C ILE A 179 -22.87 5.72 21.88
N SER A 180 -24.04 5.40 22.44
CA SER A 180 -24.75 4.15 22.12
C SER A 180 -25.20 4.08 20.67
N GLU A 181 -25.62 5.20 20.07
CA GLU A 181 -25.99 5.29 18.67
C GLU A 181 -24.75 5.10 17.76
N MET A 182 -23.62 5.74 18.10
CA MET A 182 -22.36 5.56 17.37
C MET A 182 -21.89 4.10 17.42
N ILE A 183 -21.91 3.44 18.57
CA ILE A 183 -21.56 2.01 18.71
C ILE A 183 -22.40 1.17 17.74
N SER A 184 -23.72 1.36 17.73
CA SER A 184 -24.62 0.59 16.85
C SER A 184 -24.28 0.78 15.37
N MET A 185 -23.96 2.01 14.95
CA MET A 185 -23.58 2.30 13.57
C MET A 185 -22.20 1.69 13.21
N LEU A 186 -21.24 1.73 14.12
CA LEU A 186 -19.92 1.13 13.94
C LEU A 186 -20.01 -0.40 13.80
N GLU A 187 -20.78 -1.06 14.68
CA GLU A 187 -21.06 -2.50 14.61
C GLU A 187 -21.74 -2.87 13.29
N GLN A 188 -22.71 -2.06 12.83
CA GLN A 188 -23.37 -2.27 11.55
C GLN A 188 -22.37 -2.16 10.38
N GLY A 189 -21.50 -1.15 10.36
CA GLY A 189 -20.50 -0.99 9.29
C GLY A 189 -19.50 -2.15 9.25
N LEU A 190 -19.07 -2.65 10.42
CA LEU A 190 -18.23 -3.84 10.51
C LEU A 190 -18.95 -5.09 9.98
N ALA A 191 -20.23 -5.29 10.32
CA ALA A 191 -21.03 -6.39 9.80
C ALA A 191 -21.25 -6.29 8.28
N GLN A 192 -21.14 -5.11 7.68
CA GLN A 192 -21.18 -4.87 6.23
C GLN A 192 -19.83 -5.08 5.54
N GLY A 193 -18.79 -5.49 6.26
CA GLY A 193 -17.48 -5.84 5.73
C GLY A 193 -16.48 -4.67 5.66
N ALA A 194 -16.60 -3.68 6.56
CA ALA A 194 -15.55 -2.68 6.74
C ALA A 194 -14.22 -3.35 7.10
N VAL A 195 -13.13 -2.90 6.46
CA VAL A 195 -11.77 -3.48 6.63
C VAL A 195 -11.20 -3.18 8.01
N ALA A 196 -11.54 -2.02 8.57
CA ALA A 196 -10.99 -1.48 9.81
C ALA A 196 -11.97 -0.47 10.43
N MET A 197 -11.61 0.11 11.57
CA MET A 197 -12.26 1.31 12.12
C MET A 197 -11.32 2.52 11.96
N GLY A 198 -11.86 3.62 11.41
CA GLY A 198 -11.13 4.86 11.20
C GLY A 198 -11.41 5.91 12.29
N PHE A 199 -10.38 6.69 12.67
CA PHE A 199 -10.47 7.72 13.69
C PHE A 199 -9.68 8.97 13.34
N GLY A 200 -10.24 10.14 13.63
CA GLY A 200 -9.54 11.42 13.48
C GLY A 200 -9.68 12.27 14.73
N MET A 201 -8.96 11.92 15.80
CA MET A 201 -9.05 12.62 17.08
C MET A 201 -8.65 14.10 16.99
N ALA A 202 -7.72 14.44 16.09
CA ALA A 202 -7.34 15.83 15.86
C ALA A 202 -8.48 16.65 15.21
N TYR A 203 -9.35 16.01 14.46
CA TYR A 203 -10.51 16.63 13.80
C TYR A 203 -11.76 16.64 14.67
N THR A 204 -11.77 15.86 15.75
CA THR A 204 -12.87 15.75 16.70
C THR A 204 -12.42 16.11 18.12
N PRO A 205 -12.02 17.38 18.40
CA PRO A 205 -11.52 17.77 19.71
C PRO A 205 -12.53 17.56 20.85
N GLY A 206 -13.84 17.53 20.56
CA GLY A 206 -14.89 17.19 21.52
C GLY A 206 -14.96 15.70 21.88
N ALA A 207 -14.39 14.81 21.07
CA ALA A 207 -14.33 13.40 21.43
C ALA A 207 -13.31 13.19 22.58
N THR A 208 -13.77 12.60 23.67
CA THR A 208 -12.91 12.30 24.83
C THR A 208 -12.11 11.01 24.63
N TYR A 209 -11.05 10.80 25.39
CA TYR A 209 -10.36 9.51 25.38
C TYR A 209 -11.20 8.37 25.99
N GLU A 210 -12.21 8.67 26.79
CA GLU A 210 -13.20 7.70 27.28
C GLU A 210 -14.11 7.25 26.13
N GLU A 211 -14.65 8.19 25.31
CA GLU A 211 -15.36 7.88 24.08
C GLU A 211 -14.50 7.03 23.13
N PHE A 212 -13.25 7.45 22.91
CA PHE A 212 -12.33 6.69 22.07
C PHE A 212 -12.09 5.26 22.58
N GLY A 213 -11.83 5.09 23.88
CA GLY A 213 -11.67 3.75 24.47
C GLY A 213 -12.92 2.89 24.30
N THR A 214 -14.10 3.47 24.46
CA THR A 214 -15.38 2.76 24.24
C THR A 214 -15.52 2.28 22.79
N MET A 215 -15.14 3.11 21.80
CA MET A 215 -15.16 2.70 20.38
C MET A 215 -14.09 1.65 20.08
N LEU A 216 -12.94 1.67 20.75
CA LEU A 216 -11.92 0.63 20.61
C LEU A 216 -12.39 -0.75 21.09
N GLU A 217 -13.29 -0.83 22.07
CA GLU A 217 -13.91 -2.12 22.46
C GLU A 217 -14.71 -2.74 21.32
N VAL A 218 -15.34 -1.92 20.46
CA VAL A 218 -16.04 -2.39 19.26
C VAL A 218 -15.02 -2.98 18.26
N ALA A 219 -13.93 -2.25 17.97
CA ALA A 219 -12.87 -2.72 17.08
C ALA A 219 -12.24 -4.04 17.57
N LYS A 220 -11.94 -4.13 18.86
CA LYS A 220 -11.42 -5.34 19.51
C LYS A 220 -12.38 -6.52 19.37
N SER A 221 -13.68 -6.28 19.64
CA SER A 221 -14.69 -7.34 19.56
C SER A 221 -14.85 -7.90 18.16
N ALA A 222 -14.70 -7.06 17.14
CA ALA A 222 -14.70 -7.43 15.73
C ALA A 222 -13.33 -7.93 15.23
N ASN A 223 -12.28 -7.88 16.06
CA ASN A 223 -10.91 -8.27 15.71
C ASN A 223 -10.31 -7.49 14.53
N VAL A 224 -10.71 -6.23 14.33
CA VAL A 224 -10.21 -5.32 13.30
C VAL A 224 -9.21 -4.32 13.90
N SER A 225 -8.34 -3.75 13.05
CA SER A 225 -7.45 -2.67 13.47
C SER A 225 -8.16 -1.32 13.47
N SER A 226 -7.73 -0.44 14.39
CA SER A 226 -8.14 0.96 14.43
C SER A 226 -7.06 1.83 13.79
N HIS A 227 -7.40 2.60 12.76
CA HIS A 227 -6.50 3.52 12.08
C HIS A 227 -6.78 4.95 12.56
N ILE A 228 -5.77 5.62 13.13
CA ILE A 228 -6.01 6.84 13.89
C ILE A 228 -5.09 8.01 13.53
N HIS A 229 -5.71 9.13 13.14
CA HIS A 229 -5.09 10.45 13.20
C HIS A 229 -5.12 10.93 14.66
N ILE A 230 -3.99 10.86 15.32
CA ILE A 230 -3.89 11.26 16.73
C ILE A 230 -3.93 12.79 16.87
N ARG A 231 -4.17 13.28 18.09
CA ARG A 231 -3.97 14.69 18.46
C ARG A 231 -2.86 14.81 19.48
N GLY A 232 -2.13 15.93 19.46
CA GLY A 232 -1.19 16.30 20.54
C GLY A 232 0.24 15.75 20.40
N GLY A 233 0.67 15.37 19.18
CA GLY A 233 2.08 14.99 18.93
C GLY A 233 2.54 13.81 19.78
N VAL A 234 3.76 13.92 20.37
CA VAL A 234 4.39 12.84 21.17
C VAL A 234 3.54 12.43 22.39
N GLU A 235 3.03 13.39 23.14
CA GLU A 235 2.17 13.09 24.29
C GLU A 235 0.83 12.50 23.84
N GLY A 236 0.31 12.96 22.72
CA GLY A 236 -0.92 12.43 22.13
C GLY A 236 -0.80 10.97 21.71
N VAL A 237 0.30 10.59 21.05
CA VAL A 237 0.52 9.19 20.67
C VAL A 237 0.71 8.31 21.90
N ARG A 238 1.42 8.79 22.94
CA ARG A 238 1.56 8.08 24.21
C ARG A 238 0.19 7.77 24.81
N ARG A 239 -0.65 8.81 24.96
CA ARG A 239 -1.99 8.65 25.55
C ARG A 239 -2.89 7.74 24.70
N THR A 240 -2.81 7.84 23.38
CA THR A 240 -3.58 6.99 22.48
C THR A 240 -3.19 5.52 22.61
N ILE A 241 -1.89 5.22 22.69
CA ILE A 241 -1.36 3.87 22.88
C ILE A 241 -1.72 3.32 24.28
N GLU A 242 -1.67 4.14 25.33
CA GLU A 242 -2.12 3.76 26.67
C GLU A 242 -3.58 3.29 26.65
N VAL A 243 -4.50 4.07 26.05
CA VAL A 243 -5.92 3.71 25.96
C VAL A 243 -6.12 2.44 25.15
N ALA A 244 -5.43 2.30 24.01
CA ALA A 244 -5.51 1.09 23.20
C ALA A 244 -4.96 -0.14 23.95
N GLY A 245 -3.91 0.03 24.75
CA GLY A 245 -3.32 -1.01 25.60
C GLY A 245 -4.24 -1.43 26.75
N GLU A 246 -4.91 -0.47 27.42
CA GLU A 246 -5.92 -0.73 28.47
C GLU A 246 -7.07 -1.55 27.90
N VAL A 247 -7.54 -1.24 26.70
CA VAL A 247 -8.57 -1.99 25.99
C VAL A 247 -8.03 -3.32 25.45
N GLY A 248 -6.79 -3.38 24.99
CA GLY A 248 -6.19 -4.50 24.26
C GLY A 248 -6.65 -4.56 22.81
N ALA A 249 -6.86 -3.40 22.17
CA ALA A 249 -7.29 -3.26 20.78
C ALA A 249 -6.07 -3.07 19.84
N PRO A 250 -6.07 -3.66 18.64
CA PRO A 250 -5.06 -3.41 17.63
C PRO A 250 -5.11 -1.96 17.13
N LEU A 251 -3.96 -1.28 17.09
CA LEU A 251 -3.85 0.12 16.75
C LEU A 251 -2.90 0.36 15.58
N HIS A 252 -3.30 1.17 14.61
CA HIS A 252 -2.44 1.71 13.57
C HIS A 252 -2.42 3.24 13.65
N VAL A 253 -1.28 3.81 13.97
CA VAL A 253 -1.09 5.27 14.02
C VAL A 253 -0.74 5.75 12.63
N VAL A 254 -1.64 6.51 11.99
CA VAL A 254 -1.44 6.95 10.60
C VAL A 254 -0.42 8.11 10.54
N HIS A 255 0.24 8.26 9.38
CA HIS A 255 1.16 9.35 9.02
C HIS A 255 1.99 9.91 10.20
N ALA A 256 2.77 9.06 10.90
CA ALA A 256 3.56 9.45 12.06
C ALA A 256 4.38 10.74 11.86
N ASN A 257 4.93 10.93 10.65
CA ASN A 257 5.68 12.14 10.30
C ASN A 257 4.82 13.42 10.24
N SER A 258 3.53 13.31 9.89
CA SER A 258 2.60 14.44 9.94
C SER A 258 2.25 14.82 11.37
N SER A 259 1.99 13.81 12.19
CA SER A 259 1.56 13.97 13.58
C SER A 259 2.69 14.44 14.51
N SER A 260 3.93 14.08 14.22
CA SER A 260 5.11 14.38 15.05
C SER A 260 5.85 15.66 14.64
N GLY A 261 5.72 16.10 13.37
CA GLY A 261 6.56 17.18 12.84
C GLY A 261 8.05 16.85 12.95
N GLU A 262 8.83 17.74 13.58
CA GLU A 262 10.27 17.55 13.79
C GLU A 262 10.61 16.54 14.91
N ALA A 263 9.65 16.17 15.76
CA ALA A 263 9.83 15.23 16.86
C ALA A 263 9.65 13.77 16.46
N ILE A 264 9.84 13.42 15.18
CA ILE A 264 9.58 12.06 14.65
C ILE A 264 10.34 10.96 15.40
N THR A 265 11.57 11.21 15.79
CA THR A 265 12.40 10.22 16.51
C THR A 265 11.81 9.89 17.88
N GLU A 266 11.39 10.89 18.63
CA GLU A 266 10.75 10.71 19.94
C GLU A 266 9.38 10.05 19.80
N PHE A 267 8.65 10.41 18.77
CA PHE A 267 7.34 9.83 18.45
C PHE A 267 7.45 8.32 18.14
N LEU A 268 8.38 7.96 17.27
CA LEU A 268 8.62 6.55 16.92
C LEU A 268 9.16 5.74 18.08
N ALA A 269 9.95 6.35 18.99
CA ALA A 269 10.41 5.67 20.18
C ALA A 269 9.25 5.25 21.11
N VAL A 270 8.17 6.05 21.20
CA VAL A 270 6.97 5.68 21.95
C VAL A 270 6.29 4.46 21.32
N ILE A 271 6.20 4.41 19.98
CA ILE A 271 5.62 3.27 19.27
C ILE A 271 6.50 2.03 19.44
N GLU A 272 7.83 2.18 19.35
CA GLU A 272 8.80 1.09 19.54
C GLU A 272 8.71 0.48 20.95
N GLU A 273 8.55 1.31 21.98
CA GLU A 273 8.33 0.87 23.36
C GLU A 273 7.04 0.03 23.49
N ALA A 274 5.94 0.49 22.88
CA ALA A 274 4.67 -0.23 22.86
C ALA A 274 4.79 -1.59 22.15
N VAL A 275 5.36 -1.63 20.96
CA VAL A 275 5.60 -2.87 20.20
C VAL A 275 6.50 -3.84 20.99
N SER A 276 7.59 -3.32 21.61
CA SER A 276 8.51 -4.11 22.41
C SER A 276 7.87 -4.69 23.68
N SER A 277 6.83 -4.01 24.20
CA SER A 277 6.04 -4.50 25.34
C SER A 277 4.97 -5.52 24.95
N GLY A 278 4.84 -5.82 23.65
CA GLY A 278 3.90 -6.79 23.11
C GLY A 278 2.52 -6.23 22.76
N GLN A 279 2.36 -4.89 22.70
CA GLN A 279 1.13 -4.28 22.19
C GLN A 279 1.06 -4.39 20.67
N ASP A 280 -0.14 -4.62 20.14
CA ASP A 280 -0.40 -4.67 18.70
C ASP A 280 -0.53 -3.23 18.13
N VAL A 281 0.62 -2.59 17.96
CA VAL A 281 0.71 -1.21 17.43
C VAL A 281 1.56 -1.21 16.17
N SER A 282 1.13 -0.46 15.15
CA SER A 282 1.87 -0.21 13.91
C SER A 282 1.73 1.25 13.48
N THR A 283 2.51 1.68 12.49
CA THR A 283 2.47 3.05 11.99
C THR A 283 2.95 3.14 10.55
N GLU A 284 2.65 4.25 9.92
CA GLU A 284 3.03 4.58 8.55
C GLU A 284 3.55 6.02 8.42
N VAL A 285 4.19 6.30 7.30
CA VAL A 285 4.67 7.62 6.90
C VAL A 285 4.57 7.80 5.39
N TYR A 286 4.56 9.04 4.92
CA TYR A 286 4.75 9.39 3.51
C TYR A 286 6.05 10.20 3.31
N PRO A 287 6.70 10.13 2.12
CA PRO A 287 8.04 10.67 1.89
C PRO A 287 8.07 12.17 1.52
N TYR A 288 7.18 12.99 2.10
CA TYR A 288 7.08 14.43 1.80
C TYR A 288 7.07 15.29 3.06
N GLY A 289 7.71 16.45 2.98
CA GLY A 289 7.83 17.41 4.09
C GLY A 289 6.60 18.30 4.30
N ALA A 290 5.51 18.08 3.56
CA ALA A 290 4.25 18.79 3.74
C ALA A 290 3.08 17.81 3.85
N GLY A 291 1.99 18.22 4.51
CA GLY A 291 0.72 17.54 4.56
C GLY A 291 -0.35 18.32 3.83
N MET A 292 -1.56 17.72 3.68
CA MET A 292 -2.72 18.40 3.10
C MET A 292 -3.97 18.01 3.89
N THR A 293 -4.84 19.00 4.17
CA THR A 293 -6.11 18.80 4.86
C THR A 293 -7.11 19.90 4.52
N GLU A 294 -8.33 19.80 5.07
CA GLU A 294 -9.34 20.86 4.96
C GLU A 294 -9.00 22.05 5.84
N ILE A 295 -8.98 23.25 5.24
CA ILE A 295 -8.71 24.50 5.96
C ILE A 295 -9.79 24.84 7.00
N GLY A 296 -11.02 24.31 6.82
CA GLY A 296 -12.12 24.46 7.76
C GLY A 296 -12.03 23.58 9.00
N SER A 297 -11.13 22.60 9.03
CA SER A 297 -11.03 21.62 10.12
C SER A 297 -10.59 22.22 11.46
N ALA A 298 -10.88 21.48 12.54
CA ALA A 298 -10.51 21.88 13.91
C ALA A 298 -8.99 22.03 14.13
N LEU A 299 -8.14 21.49 13.27
CA LEU A 299 -6.68 21.70 13.31
C LEU A 299 -6.30 23.20 13.28
N PHE A 300 -7.17 24.04 12.75
CA PHE A 300 -6.91 25.48 12.57
C PHE A 300 -7.80 26.36 13.47
N ASP A 301 -8.41 25.82 14.52
CA ASP A 301 -9.30 26.63 15.39
C ASP A 301 -8.59 27.79 16.09
N ASP A 302 -7.25 27.67 16.28
CA ASP A 302 -6.41 28.72 16.86
C ASP A 302 -5.73 29.64 15.82
N TRP A 303 -6.16 29.60 14.56
CA TRP A 303 -5.53 30.33 13.46
C TRP A 303 -5.41 31.84 13.66
N GLU A 304 -6.31 32.44 14.42
CA GLU A 304 -6.29 33.87 14.72
C GLU A 304 -5.02 34.28 15.48
N ASN A 305 -4.38 33.36 16.18
CA ASN A 305 -3.14 33.56 16.92
C ASN A 305 -1.87 33.26 16.09
N TYR A 306 -2.01 32.87 14.82
CA TYR A 306 -0.87 32.54 13.96
C TYR A 306 -0.03 33.78 13.66
N THR A 307 1.29 33.59 13.62
CA THR A 307 2.27 34.56 13.11
C THR A 307 2.25 34.58 11.58
N ASP A 308 2.80 35.64 10.98
CA ASP A 308 2.93 35.74 9.51
C ASP A 308 3.72 34.54 8.92
N THR A 309 4.74 34.06 9.65
CA THR A 309 5.49 32.86 9.26
C THR A 309 4.61 31.64 9.22
N GLN A 310 3.77 31.41 10.23
CA GLN A 310 2.84 30.27 10.24
C GLN A 310 1.83 30.37 9.10
N PHE A 311 1.27 31.55 8.82
CA PHE A 311 0.41 31.70 7.64
C PHE A 311 1.12 31.34 6.35
N SER A 312 2.35 31.78 6.15
CA SER A 312 3.13 31.52 4.93
C SER A 312 3.52 30.04 4.73
N MET A 313 3.42 29.21 5.76
CA MET A 313 3.58 27.77 5.67
C MET A 313 2.39 27.11 4.95
N HIS A 314 1.25 27.77 4.85
CA HIS A 314 0.07 27.24 4.21
C HIS A 314 0.00 27.66 2.73
N GLN A 315 -0.30 26.68 1.87
CA GLN A 315 -0.46 26.88 0.43
C GLN A 315 -1.88 26.47 0.03
N TRP A 316 -2.61 27.39 -0.61
CA TRP A 316 -3.93 27.10 -1.12
C TRP A 316 -3.84 26.18 -2.35
N VAL A 317 -4.50 25.00 -2.28
CA VAL A 317 -4.35 23.96 -3.32
C VAL A 317 -4.86 24.44 -4.69
N ALA A 318 -5.99 25.15 -4.74
CA ALA A 318 -6.60 25.55 -5.99
C ALA A 318 -5.77 26.54 -6.83
N THR A 319 -4.94 27.38 -6.19
CA THR A 319 -4.15 28.42 -6.90
C THR A 319 -2.64 28.27 -6.72
N GLY A 320 -2.18 27.49 -5.73
CA GLY A 320 -0.77 27.38 -5.37
C GLY A 320 -0.23 28.59 -4.56
N GLU A 321 -1.07 29.56 -4.20
CA GLU A 321 -0.63 30.75 -3.45
C GLU A 321 -0.30 30.42 -1.99
N ARG A 322 0.74 31.08 -1.45
CA ARG A 322 1.05 31.06 -0.03
C ARG A 322 0.12 32.02 0.71
N LEU A 323 -0.43 31.56 1.83
CA LEU A 323 -1.46 32.31 2.55
C LEU A 323 -0.87 33.37 3.49
N ASN A 324 -1.65 34.40 3.74
CA ASN A 324 -1.49 35.36 4.80
C ASN A 324 -2.76 35.38 5.67
N ARG A 325 -2.80 36.21 6.73
CA ARG A 325 -3.95 36.29 7.64
C ARG A 325 -5.28 36.52 6.91
N GLU A 326 -5.28 37.44 5.94
CA GLU A 326 -6.51 37.81 5.20
C GLU A 326 -6.98 36.64 4.30
N THR A 327 -6.08 36.08 3.49
CA THR A 327 -6.41 35.00 2.58
C THR A 327 -6.74 33.69 3.34
N PHE A 328 -6.06 33.42 4.46
CA PHE A 328 -6.38 32.30 5.32
C PHE A 328 -7.81 32.38 5.87
N GLY A 329 -8.19 33.52 6.48
CA GLY A 329 -9.54 33.74 7.00
C GLY A 329 -10.62 33.66 5.90
N LYS A 330 -10.33 34.21 4.72
CA LYS A 330 -11.19 34.09 3.54
C LYS A 330 -11.43 32.62 3.15
N TYR A 331 -10.36 31.85 2.95
CA TYR A 331 -10.50 30.45 2.50
C TYR A 331 -11.07 29.55 3.59
N ARG A 332 -10.75 29.80 4.88
CA ARG A 332 -11.38 29.08 5.98
C ARG A 332 -12.90 29.20 5.97
N SER A 333 -13.43 30.36 5.61
CA SER A 333 -14.88 30.57 5.50
C SER A 333 -15.50 29.97 4.22
N GLN A 334 -14.71 29.72 3.19
CA GLN A 334 -15.16 29.11 1.93
C GLN A 334 -15.11 27.59 1.95
N GLY A 335 -14.25 26.99 2.79
CA GLY A 335 -13.88 25.58 2.71
C GLY A 335 -12.90 25.28 1.59
N GLY A 336 -12.39 24.06 1.53
CA GLY A 336 -11.42 23.54 0.55
C GLY A 336 -10.10 23.12 1.19
N LYS A 337 -9.11 22.75 0.37
CA LYS A 337 -7.88 22.10 0.80
C LYS A 337 -6.69 23.05 0.89
N VAL A 338 -5.85 22.81 1.90
CA VAL A 338 -4.62 23.55 2.13
C VAL A 338 -3.44 22.58 2.35
N ILE A 339 -2.31 22.86 1.72
CA ILE A 339 -1.03 22.17 1.98
C ILE A 339 -0.32 22.89 3.12
N ILE A 340 0.18 22.12 4.09
CA ILE A 340 0.90 22.61 5.26
C ILE A 340 2.35 22.20 5.14
N HIS A 341 3.22 23.17 4.85
CA HIS A 341 4.66 22.98 4.75
C HIS A 341 5.36 23.11 6.11
N GLY A 342 6.61 22.65 6.20
CA GLY A 342 7.47 22.98 7.35
C GLY A 342 8.20 21.83 8.00
N ARG A 343 7.97 20.55 7.58
CA ARG A 343 8.82 19.45 8.04
C ARG A 343 10.14 19.43 7.28
N SER A 344 11.22 19.21 8.01
CA SER A 344 12.54 19.04 7.43
C SER A 344 12.68 17.74 6.65
N GLU A 345 13.60 17.73 5.71
CA GLU A 345 13.99 16.52 4.98
C GLU A 345 14.62 15.48 5.92
N GLU A 346 15.29 15.92 6.99
CA GLU A 346 15.89 15.05 7.99
C GLU A 346 14.79 14.30 8.77
N ALA A 347 13.78 15.02 9.26
CA ALA A 347 12.64 14.41 9.96
C ALA A 347 11.86 13.44 9.04
N THR A 348 11.64 13.84 7.78
CA THR A 348 10.96 12.99 6.79
C THR A 348 11.75 11.71 6.53
N ARG A 349 13.07 11.82 6.31
CA ARG A 349 13.96 10.68 6.11
C ARG A 349 13.96 9.75 7.33
N ALA A 350 14.09 10.30 8.54
CA ALA A 350 14.08 9.51 9.77
C ALA A 350 12.81 8.65 9.86
N GLY A 351 11.65 9.18 9.47
CA GLY A 351 10.41 8.41 9.38
C GLY A 351 10.47 7.32 8.33
N VAL A 352 10.87 7.64 7.09
CA VAL A 352 10.87 6.69 5.96
C VAL A 352 11.79 5.48 6.19
N VAL A 353 12.98 5.71 6.75
CA VAL A 353 13.96 4.63 6.97
C VAL A 353 13.73 3.83 8.24
N HIS A 354 12.86 4.28 9.14
CA HIS A 354 12.63 3.59 10.41
C HIS A 354 12.02 2.19 10.18
N PRO A 355 12.51 1.12 10.84
CA PRO A 355 12.10 -0.26 10.53
C PRO A 355 10.63 -0.57 10.83
N LEU A 356 9.98 0.14 11.74
CA LEU A 356 8.57 -0.06 12.11
C LEU A 356 7.57 0.67 11.22
N THR A 357 8.00 1.62 10.38
CA THR A 357 7.08 2.40 9.56
C THR A 357 6.75 1.68 8.26
N MET A 358 5.48 1.65 7.91
CA MET A 358 4.99 1.36 6.57
C MET A 358 5.03 2.62 5.71
N ILE A 359 4.84 2.48 4.42
CA ILE A 359 4.66 3.60 3.50
C ILE A 359 3.19 3.64 3.07
N ALA A 360 2.57 4.79 3.21
CA ALA A 360 1.24 5.08 2.70
C ALA A 360 1.23 6.48 2.08
N SER A 361 0.24 6.82 1.26
CA SER A 361 0.27 8.09 0.54
C SER A 361 -0.37 9.22 1.33
N ASP A 362 -1.43 8.97 2.07
CA ASP A 362 -2.34 10.00 2.59
C ASP A 362 -2.79 10.93 1.43
N GLY A 363 -3.02 10.29 0.26
CA GLY A 363 -3.30 10.96 -1.01
C GLY A 363 -4.68 11.59 -1.04
N PHE A 364 -4.79 12.69 -1.78
CA PHE A 364 -6.05 13.34 -2.03
C PHE A 364 -6.02 14.07 -3.38
N VAL A 365 -7.11 13.98 -4.15
CA VAL A 365 -7.31 14.74 -5.38
C VAL A 365 -8.67 15.42 -5.34
N GLU A 366 -8.70 16.69 -5.71
CA GLU A 366 -9.91 17.52 -5.76
C GLU A 366 -9.84 18.46 -6.96
N GLU A 367 -10.85 18.40 -7.83
CA GLU A 367 -10.95 19.27 -9.02
C GLU A 367 -9.67 19.32 -9.88
N GLY A 368 -9.03 18.17 -10.09
CA GLY A 368 -7.80 18.07 -10.89
C GLY A 368 -6.55 18.64 -10.18
N ARG A 369 -6.62 18.85 -8.88
CA ARG A 369 -5.50 19.29 -8.03
C ARG A 369 -5.21 18.25 -6.95
N ALA A 370 -3.95 18.04 -6.66
CA ALA A 370 -3.50 17.08 -5.66
C ALA A 370 -2.25 17.56 -4.93
N HIS A 371 -1.99 16.95 -3.79
CA HIS A 371 -0.65 16.94 -3.18
C HIS A 371 0.24 15.96 -3.94
N PRO A 372 1.55 16.19 -4.12
CA PRO A 372 2.45 15.28 -4.85
C PRO A 372 2.49 13.85 -4.28
N ARG A 373 2.11 13.66 -3.01
CA ARG A 373 2.04 12.34 -2.38
C ARG A 373 0.98 11.43 -3.00
N THR A 374 -0.06 11.98 -3.65
CA THR A 374 -1.12 11.21 -4.31
C THR A 374 -0.61 10.39 -5.49
N SER A 375 0.38 10.90 -6.22
CA SER A 375 0.86 10.31 -7.48
C SER A 375 2.32 9.92 -7.49
N GLY A 376 3.05 10.07 -6.35
CA GLY A 376 4.50 9.87 -6.34
C GLY A 376 5.08 9.29 -5.06
N THR A 377 4.28 8.87 -4.10
CA THR A 377 4.76 8.37 -2.80
C THR A 377 5.67 7.15 -2.94
N PHE A 378 5.24 6.14 -3.66
CA PHE A 378 5.95 4.87 -3.76
C PHE A 378 7.19 4.99 -4.64
N SER A 379 7.06 5.66 -5.78
CA SER A 379 8.18 5.94 -6.67
C SER A 379 9.24 6.83 -6.02
N LYS A 380 8.85 7.80 -5.18
CA LYS A 380 9.80 8.63 -4.43
C LYS A 380 10.62 7.81 -3.43
N VAL A 381 10.01 6.84 -2.75
CA VAL A 381 10.74 5.96 -1.86
C VAL A 381 11.80 5.18 -2.64
N LEU A 382 11.43 4.60 -3.77
CA LEU A 382 12.35 3.82 -4.62
C LEU A 382 13.42 4.69 -5.29
N GLY A 383 13.03 5.82 -5.85
CA GLY A 383 13.97 6.71 -6.53
C GLY A 383 14.93 7.40 -5.57
N ARG A 384 14.38 8.12 -4.59
CA ARG A 384 15.19 8.93 -3.69
C ARG A 384 15.91 8.13 -2.61
N TYR A 385 15.16 7.37 -1.79
CA TYR A 385 15.73 6.75 -0.58
C TYR A 385 16.48 5.46 -0.88
N VAL A 386 16.06 4.72 -1.92
CA VAL A 386 16.77 3.49 -2.33
C VAL A 386 17.89 3.83 -3.30
N ARG A 387 17.58 4.38 -4.49
CA ARG A 387 18.56 4.57 -5.56
C ARG A 387 19.54 5.71 -5.28
N ASP A 388 19.04 6.92 -5.01
CA ASP A 388 19.87 8.13 -4.98
C ASP A 388 20.64 8.28 -3.65
N GLU A 389 19.99 8.01 -2.52
CA GLU A 389 20.58 8.15 -1.19
C GLU A 389 21.18 6.85 -0.64
N GLY A 390 20.70 5.67 -1.09
CA GLY A 390 21.10 4.37 -0.54
C GLY A 390 20.81 4.22 0.96
N SER A 391 19.85 5.01 1.47
CA SER A 391 19.47 5.00 2.90
C SER A 391 18.51 3.87 3.26
N LEU A 392 17.92 3.21 2.26
CA LEU A 392 17.03 2.08 2.39
C LEU A 392 17.39 1.03 1.32
N SER A 393 17.42 -0.26 1.67
CA SER A 393 17.58 -1.31 0.66
C SER A 393 16.30 -1.47 -0.16
N LEU A 394 16.42 -1.92 -1.42
CA LEU A 394 15.25 -2.14 -2.28
C LEU A 394 14.28 -3.16 -1.64
N MET A 395 14.80 -4.27 -1.11
CA MET A 395 13.98 -5.29 -0.47
C MET A 395 13.22 -4.75 0.75
N GLU A 396 13.85 -3.92 1.57
CA GLU A 396 13.19 -3.29 2.72
C GLU A 396 12.14 -2.26 2.29
N ALA A 397 12.40 -1.48 1.25
CA ALA A 397 11.40 -0.58 0.68
C ALA A 397 10.17 -1.35 0.20
N LEU A 398 10.38 -2.44 -0.57
CA LEU A 398 9.29 -3.30 -1.01
C LEU A 398 8.51 -3.89 0.17
N ARG A 399 9.21 -4.36 1.22
CA ARG A 399 8.57 -4.88 2.44
C ARG A 399 7.63 -3.86 3.09
N LYS A 400 8.06 -2.60 3.19
CA LYS A 400 7.28 -1.49 3.77
C LYS A 400 6.06 -1.10 2.94
N MET A 401 6.11 -1.32 1.63
CA MET A 401 5.07 -0.91 0.67
C MET A 401 4.11 -2.05 0.28
N THR A 402 4.41 -3.30 0.66
CA THR A 402 3.65 -4.48 0.22
C THR A 402 3.35 -5.44 1.35
N LEU A 403 4.34 -6.14 1.88
CA LEU A 403 4.15 -7.19 2.89
C LEU A 403 3.64 -6.65 4.23
N MET A 404 4.25 -5.59 4.77
CA MET A 404 3.84 -5.03 6.07
C MET A 404 2.39 -4.54 6.08
N PRO A 405 1.91 -3.73 5.08
CA PRO A 405 0.51 -3.35 5.02
C PRO A 405 -0.43 -4.55 4.82
N ALA A 406 -0.05 -5.58 4.04
CA ALA A 406 -0.83 -6.80 3.94
C ALA A 406 -0.98 -7.49 5.30
N GLN A 407 0.14 -7.73 5.99
CA GLN A 407 0.19 -8.37 7.32
C GLN A 407 -0.59 -7.61 8.38
N ARG A 408 -0.67 -6.28 8.28
CA ARG A 408 -1.48 -5.47 9.20
C ARG A 408 -2.95 -5.86 9.17
N LEU A 409 -3.46 -6.27 8.01
CA LEU A 409 -4.89 -6.52 7.78
C LEU A 409 -5.27 -8.01 7.75
N GLU A 410 -4.32 -8.94 7.57
CA GLU A 410 -4.57 -10.38 7.40
C GLU A 410 -5.51 -10.97 8.46
N ARG A 411 -5.39 -10.51 9.70
CA ARG A 411 -6.17 -11.03 10.81
C ARG A 411 -7.67 -10.80 10.67
N ALA A 412 -8.09 -9.69 10.09
CA ALA A 412 -9.49 -9.34 9.89
C ALA A 412 -9.95 -9.56 8.46
N VAL A 413 -9.02 -9.59 7.52
CA VAL A 413 -9.26 -9.64 6.07
C VAL A 413 -8.42 -10.76 5.46
N PRO A 414 -8.90 -12.01 5.45
CA PRO A 414 -8.14 -13.17 4.96
C PRO A 414 -7.64 -13.03 3.51
N GLN A 415 -8.32 -12.23 2.69
CA GLN A 415 -7.86 -11.92 1.33
C GLN A 415 -6.43 -11.34 1.31
N MET A 416 -6.03 -10.62 2.36
CA MET A 416 -4.72 -9.99 2.44
C MET A 416 -3.57 -11.00 2.62
N GLU A 417 -3.85 -12.23 3.05
CA GLU A 417 -2.86 -13.32 3.09
C GLU A 417 -2.26 -13.66 1.72
N ASN A 418 -2.97 -13.31 0.64
CA ASN A 418 -2.52 -13.55 -0.73
C ASN A 418 -2.01 -12.28 -1.44
N LYS A 419 -1.96 -11.14 -0.78
CA LYS A 419 -1.49 -9.86 -1.33
C LYS A 419 -0.13 -9.45 -0.75
N GLY A 420 0.58 -8.57 -1.43
CA GLY A 420 1.86 -8.04 -0.98
C GLY A 420 3.03 -9.03 -1.01
N ARG A 421 2.91 -10.13 -1.78
CA ARG A 421 3.92 -11.19 -1.91
C ARG A 421 3.92 -11.85 -3.29
N ILE A 422 5.05 -12.45 -3.67
CA ILE A 422 5.18 -13.25 -4.90
C ILE A 422 5.46 -14.69 -4.51
N ARG A 423 4.41 -15.49 -4.46
CA ARG A 423 4.47 -16.94 -4.26
C ARG A 423 3.38 -17.65 -5.04
N VAL A 424 3.57 -18.93 -5.33
CA VAL A 424 2.53 -19.73 -5.97
C VAL A 424 1.25 -19.70 -5.12
N GLY A 425 0.13 -19.42 -5.77
CA GLY A 425 -1.19 -19.27 -5.15
C GLY A 425 -1.52 -17.86 -4.65
N ALA A 426 -0.56 -16.93 -4.61
CA ALA A 426 -0.83 -15.51 -4.31
C ALA A 426 -1.63 -14.85 -5.44
N ASP A 427 -2.32 -13.76 -5.11
CA ASP A 427 -3.00 -12.94 -6.10
C ASP A 427 -1.95 -12.30 -7.04
N ALA A 428 -2.23 -12.30 -8.34
CA ALA A 428 -1.35 -11.67 -9.32
C ALA A 428 -1.61 -10.15 -9.36
N ASP A 429 -1.30 -9.50 -8.24
CA ASP A 429 -1.20 -8.06 -8.08
C ASP A 429 0.27 -7.69 -8.08
N LEU A 430 0.76 -7.17 -9.21
CA LEU A 430 2.19 -7.08 -9.51
C LEU A 430 2.54 -5.72 -10.10
N VAL A 431 3.77 -5.27 -9.83
CA VAL A 431 4.36 -4.08 -10.46
C VAL A 431 5.70 -4.42 -11.08
N LEU A 432 5.95 -3.94 -12.31
CA LEU A 432 7.25 -3.99 -12.96
C LEU A 432 7.75 -2.57 -13.16
N PHE A 433 8.99 -2.33 -12.77
CA PHE A 433 9.59 -1.00 -12.85
C PHE A 433 11.08 -1.03 -13.18
N GLU A 434 11.56 0.06 -13.75
CA GLU A 434 12.98 0.32 -13.99
C GLU A 434 13.63 0.91 -12.73
N ALA A 435 14.37 0.11 -11.98
CA ALA A 435 14.98 0.54 -10.71
C ALA A 435 15.91 1.76 -10.86
N ASP A 436 16.55 1.90 -12.01
CA ASP A 436 17.48 2.99 -12.31
C ASP A 436 16.78 4.30 -12.72
N GLN A 437 15.47 4.26 -13.04
CA GLN A 437 14.74 5.40 -13.57
C GLN A 437 13.50 5.77 -12.77
N ILE A 438 13.03 4.88 -11.88
CA ILE A 438 11.82 5.14 -11.09
C ILE A 438 11.97 6.40 -10.24
N MET A 439 10.98 7.29 -10.32
CA MET A 439 11.02 8.58 -9.65
C MET A 439 9.64 9.22 -9.61
N ASP A 440 9.35 9.96 -8.52
CA ASP A 440 8.23 10.90 -8.47
C ASP A 440 8.51 12.11 -9.39
N ARG A 441 7.45 12.63 -10.00
CA ARG A 441 7.52 13.77 -10.90
C ARG A 441 6.62 14.92 -10.44
N SER A 442 5.69 14.64 -9.54
CA SER A 442 4.75 15.60 -9.00
C SER A 442 5.42 16.66 -8.15
N THR A 443 4.84 17.86 -8.18
CA THR A 443 5.25 18.98 -7.36
C THR A 443 4.08 19.51 -6.52
N TYR A 444 4.35 20.44 -5.61
CA TYR A 444 3.29 21.12 -4.84
C TYR A 444 2.46 22.09 -5.69
N GLU A 445 2.93 22.45 -6.87
CA GLU A 445 2.21 23.27 -7.86
C GLU A 445 1.35 22.38 -8.79
N ASP A 446 1.80 21.17 -9.07
CA ASP A 446 1.09 20.18 -9.87
C ASP A 446 1.30 18.76 -9.28
N GLY A 447 0.40 18.37 -8.39
CA GLY A 447 0.41 17.09 -7.70
C GLY A 447 -0.15 15.92 -8.51
N THR A 448 -0.56 16.16 -9.77
CA THR A 448 -1.18 15.14 -10.64
C THR A 448 -0.25 14.58 -11.70
N ILE A 449 1.01 15.05 -11.76
CA ILE A 449 2.00 14.54 -12.71
C ILE A 449 2.33 13.09 -12.34
N PRO A 450 2.13 12.12 -13.25
CA PRO A 450 2.45 10.71 -12.96
C PRO A 450 3.93 10.48 -12.71
N SER A 451 4.25 9.50 -11.88
CA SER A 451 5.59 8.97 -11.69
C SER A 451 6.18 8.41 -12.99
N SER A 452 7.50 8.32 -13.08
CA SER A 452 8.22 7.68 -14.19
C SER A 452 8.89 6.39 -13.74
N GLY A 453 9.15 5.48 -14.68
CA GLY A 453 9.85 4.22 -14.45
C GLY A 453 8.97 3.06 -13.99
N VAL A 454 7.67 3.26 -13.76
CA VAL A 454 6.68 2.18 -13.62
C VAL A 454 6.24 1.76 -15.01
N GLU A 455 6.63 0.55 -15.43
CA GLU A 455 6.40 0.05 -16.79
C GLU A 455 5.12 -0.77 -16.93
N TYR A 456 4.85 -1.66 -15.98
CA TYR A 456 3.63 -2.46 -15.99
C TYR A 456 3.04 -2.55 -14.58
N VAL A 457 1.71 -2.53 -14.53
CA VAL A 457 0.94 -2.88 -13.34
C VAL A 457 -0.08 -3.93 -13.73
N VAL A 458 -0.14 -4.98 -12.93
CA VAL A 458 -1.07 -6.09 -13.06
C VAL A 458 -1.93 -6.12 -11.81
N VAL A 459 -3.25 -6.15 -11.99
CA VAL A 459 -4.22 -6.26 -10.89
C VAL A 459 -5.09 -7.48 -11.15
N ASN A 460 -5.15 -8.39 -10.18
CA ASN A 460 -5.87 -9.67 -10.30
C ASN A 460 -5.57 -10.41 -11.63
N GLY A 461 -4.30 -10.39 -12.05
CA GLY A 461 -3.81 -11.05 -13.27
C GLY A 461 -4.09 -10.32 -14.58
N GLN A 462 -4.68 -9.13 -14.57
CA GLN A 462 -4.93 -8.33 -15.75
C GLN A 462 -4.00 -7.11 -15.79
N VAL A 463 -3.39 -6.86 -16.94
CA VAL A 463 -2.53 -5.70 -17.14
C VAL A 463 -3.41 -4.45 -17.21
N VAL A 464 -3.19 -3.51 -16.29
CA VAL A 464 -3.91 -2.22 -16.22
C VAL A 464 -3.04 -1.03 -16.66
N LEU A 465 -1.70 -1.19 -16.57
CA LEU A 465 -0.72 -0.22 -17.07
C LEU A 465 0.29 -0.96 -17.94
N ARG A 466 0.65 -0.38 -19.10
CA ARG A 466 1.65 -0.91 -20.01
C ARG A 466 2.53 0.22 -20.54
N SER A 467 3.85 0.09 -20.40
CA SER A 467 4.84 1.11 -20.81
C SER A 467 4.50 2.51 -20.28
N GLY A 468 4.08 2.57 -19.00
CA GLY A 468 3.67 3.80 -18.33
C GLY A 468 2.28 4.33 -18.68
N ASP A 469 1.58 3.73 -19.64
CA ASP A 469 0.25 4.15 -20.08
C ASP A 469 -0.86 3.23 -19.54
N LEU A 470 -1.95 3.84 -19.06
CA LEU A 470 -3.13 3.11 -18.59
C LEU A 470 -3.88 2.48 -19.76
N ILE A 471 -4.35 1.25 -19.57
CA ILE A 471 -5.23 0.57 -20.49
C ILE A 471 -6.67 0.96 -20.18
N GLU A 472 -7.29 1.73 -21.07
CA GLU A 472 -8.64 2.26 -20.88
C GLU A 472 -9.70 1.15 -20.78
N GLY A 473 -10.65 1.32 -19.86
CA GLY A 473 -11.79 0.43 -19.68
C GLY A 473 -11.48 -0.89 -18.94
N VAL A 474 -10.21 -1.14 -18.54
CA VAL A 474 -9.83 -2.33 -17.77
C VAL A 474 -9.98 -1.99 -16.28
N LYS A 475 -10.92 -2.66 -15.60
CA LYS A 475 -11.25 -2.45 -14.18
C LYS A 475 -11.29 -3.78 -13.42
N PRO A 476 -10.18 -4.49 -13.26
CA PRO A 476 -10.13 -5.82 -12.64
C PRO A 476 -10.12 -5.78 -11.11
N GLY A 477 -10.01 -4.61 -10.50
CA GLY A 477 -9.94 -4.43 -9.06
C GLY A 477 -11.18 -5.00 -8.35
N ARG A 478 -10.93 -5.65 -7.23
CA ARG A 478 -11.94 -6.32 -6.41
C ARG A 478 -12.09 -5.64 -5.06
N PRO A 479 -13.27 -5.74 -4.43
CA PRO A 479 -13.45 -5.27 -3.07
C PRO A 479 -12.59 -6.08 -2.09
N VAL A 480 -11.83 -5.39 -1.26
CA VAL A 480 -11.16 -5.90 -0.08
C VAL A 480 -12.12 -5.68 1.10
N ARG A 481 -12.55 -6.76 1.75
CA ARG A 481 -13.55 -6.71 2.83
C ARG A 481 -13.16 -7.62 3.98
N ALA A 482 -13.48 -7.24 5.20
CA ALA A 482 -13.56 -8.18 6.30
C ALA A 482 -14.64 -9.24 6.03
N GLU A 483 -14.56 -10.38 6.70
CA GLU A 483 -15.59 -11.41 6.57
C GLU A 483 -16.97 -10.84 6.97
N LEU A 484 -17.98 -11.12 6.15
CA LEU A 484 -19.35 -10.74 6.45
C LEU A 484 -19.91 -11.69 7.53
N ASN A 485 -20.32 -11.14 8.65
CA ASN A 485 -20.89 -11.90 9.78
C ASN A 485 -22.42 -11.90 9.74
#